data_f8e41a03e498a5e0889b72eab1fc174f
#
_entry.id   f8e41a03e498a5e0889b72eab1fc174f
#
_cell.length_a   1.000
_cell.length_b   1.000
_cell.length_c   1.000
_cell.angle_alpha   90.00
_cell.angle_beta   90.00
_cell.angle_gamma   90.00
#
_symmetry.space_group_name_H-M   'P 1'
#
loop_
_entity.id
_entity.type
_entity.pdbx_description
1 polymer ?
#
loop_
_entity_poly.entity_id
_entity_poly.type
_entity_poly.pdbx_seq_one_letter_code
_entity_poly.pdbx_strand_id
1 'polypeptide(L)'
;MEEIKRYQIRGLPNPVVRVRFGERLVDYWAPVSDTEHLLIAHDGQNIFDRKTATKFSTWKLAEKAIAVADNLGKAPPAIIAIFHGKTKSDPHGRARDLCPEDPFHEGIKVAGPAKFESSALRGNTYLNQIFTEIVPRILQKLDLDIAPEKRAMIGSSLGGLATLYAATKYSDQFNTALSLSPHWTLADEELVDWMIPKLSNLNSHRIWMSRGTKGYDSQYQPLQNRADKLMRDLGWSEDRYRSRVFKGAAHNERAWSRQIKEPLTFWLEN
;
A
#
# COMPACT_ATOMS: atom_id res chain seq x y z
N MET A 1 0.96 -21.44 -6.71
CA MET A 1 2.16 -20.56 -6.52
C MET A 1 3.36 -21.26 -7.15
N GLU A 2 4.01 -20.61 -8.10
CA GLU A 2 5.19 -21.09 -8.81
C GLU A 2 6.38 -20.18 -8.46
N GLU A 3 7.52 -20.76 -8.03
CA GLU A 3 8.73 -19.99 -7.77
C GLU A 3 9.44 -19.67 -9.09
N ILE A 4 9.69 -18.38 -9.35
CA ILE A 4 10.34 -17.90 -10.58
C ILE A 4 11.84 -17.72 -10.36
N LYS A 5 12.24 -17.11 -9.25
CA LYS A 5 13.65 -16.89 -8.91
C LYS A 5 13.85 -16.52 -7.44
N ARG A 6 15.07 -16.74 -6.96
CA ARG A 6 15.61 -16.16 -5.72
C ARG A 6 16.73 -15.21 -6.08
N TYR A 7 16.83 -14.09 -5.37
CA TYR A 7 17.89 -13.12 -5.62
C TYR A 7 18.26 -12.36 -4.37
N GLN A 8 19.55 -12.07 -4.24
CA GLN A 8 20.08 -11.36 -3.08
C GLN A 8 20.03 -9.85 -3.30
N ILE A 9 19.55 -9.14 -2.30
CA ILE A 9 19.67 -7.69 -2.19
C ILE A 9 20.78 -7.38 -1.21
N ARG A 10 21.68 -6.49 -1.59
CA ARG A 10 22.78 -6.07 -0.71
C ARG A 10 22.21 -5.42 0.55
N GLY A 11 22.58 -5.94 1.72
CA GLY A 11 22.12 -5.46 3.02
C GLY A 11 20.89 -6.19 3.57
N LEU A 12 20.32 -7.15 2.84
CA LEU A 12 19.33 -8.05 3.39
C LEU A 12 19.95 -9.39 3.78
N PRO A 13 19.65 -9.95 4.97
CA PRO A 13 20.22 -11.20 5.44
C PRO A 13 19.75 -12.40 4.61
N ASN A 14 18.50 -12.40 4.16
CA ASN A 14 17.89 -13.46 3.36
C ASN A 14 17.63 -13.02 1.91
N PRO A 15 17.61 -13.96 0.93
CA PRO A 15 17.20 -13.64 -0.43
C PRO A 15 15.72 -13.26 -0.50
N VAL A 16 15.40 -12.38 -1.46
CA VAL A 16 14.02 -12.14 -1.90
C VAL A 16 13.62 -13.26 -2.84
N VAL A 17 12.40 -13.76 -2.70
CA VAL A 17 11.83 -14.82 -3.55
C VAL A 17 10.75 -14.22 -4.43
N ARG A 18 10.86 -14.38 -5.74
CA ARG A 18 9.81 -14.04 -6.71
C ARG A 18 9.00 -15.27 -7.05
N VAL A 19 7.69 -15.14 -6.92
CA VAL A 19 6.72 -16.18 -7.25
C VAL A 19 5.65 -15.66 -8.21
N ARG A 20 4.89 -16.59 -8.81
CA ARG A 20 3.75 -16.29 -9.69
C ARG A 20 2.48 -16.90 -9.14
N PHE A 21 1.41 -16.12 -9.17
CA PHE A 21 0.03 -16.52 -8.89
C PHE A 21 -0.81 -16.21 -10.14
N GLY A 22 -1.11 -17.23 -10.96
CA GLY A 22 -1.65 -16.98 -12.29
C GLY A 22 -0.69 -16.08 -13.09
N GLU A 23 -1.17 -14.94 -13.55
CA GLU A 23 -0.36 -13.94 -14.26
C GLU A 23 0.33 -12.93 -13.33
N ARG A 24 0.04 -12.94 -12.03
CA ARG A 24 0.55 -11.95 -11.09
C ARG A 24 1.88 -12.34 -10.49
N LEU A 25 2.85 -11.45 -10.58
CA LEU A 25 4.13 -11.58 -9.90
C LEU A 25 4.03 -11.02 -8.48
N VAL A 26 4.69 -11.70 -7.56
CA VAL A 26 4.80 -11.31 -6.15
C VAL A 26 6.23 -11.56 -5.70
N ASP A 27 6.84 -10.57 -5.09
CA ASP A 27 8.10 -10.75 -4.35
C ASP A 27 7.79 -10.85 -2.86
N TYR A 28 8.44 -11.78 -2.17
CA TYR A 28 8.35 -11.81 -0.72
C TYR A 28 9.73 -11.97 -0.08
N TRP A 29 9.83 -11.47 1.13
CA TRP A 29 11.01 -11.53 1.96
C TRP A 29 10.60 -11.71 3.43
N ALA A 30 11.37 -12.51 4.18
CA ALA A 30 11.23 -12.65 5.63
C ALA A 30 12.59 -12.49 6.31
N PRO A 31 12.67 -11.94 7.52
CA PRO A 31 13.90 -11.87 8.30
C PRO A 31 14.40 -13.27 8.70
N VAL A 32 15.60 -13.32 9.26
CA VAL A 32 16.17 -14.58 9.83
C VAL A 32 15.53 -14.90 11.19
N SER A 33 15.22 -13.85 11.95
CA SER A 33 14.53 -13.98 13.24
C SER A 33 13.04 -14.24 13.07
N ASP A 34 12.43 -14.85 14.05
CA ASP A 34 10.98 -14.92 14.13
C ASP A 34 10.38 -13.52 14.02
N THR A 35 9.29 -13.40 13.29
CA THR A 35 8.58 -12.13 13.09
C THR A 35 7.11 -12.29 13.42
N GLU A 36 6.57 -11.29 14.10
CA GLU A 36 5.14 -11.19 14.42
C GLU A 36 4.38 -10.25 13.48
N HIS A 37 5.09 -9.60 12.54
CA HIS A 37 4.53 -8.54 11.72
C HIS A 37 4.60 -8.87 10.22
N LEU A 38 3.55 -8.52 9.50
CA LEU A 38 3.48 -8.63 8.04
C LEU A 38 3.19 -7.28 7.38
N LEU A 39 4.00 -6.89 6.41
CA LEU A 39 3.77 -5.74 5.55
C LEU A 39 3.39 -6.18 4.14
N ILE A 40 2.19 -5.83 3.69
CA ILE A 40 1.69 -6.08 2.34
C ILE A 40 1.85 -4.80 1.52
N ALA A 41 2.65 -4.83 0.45
CA ALA A 41 2.97 -3.64 -0.34
C ALA A 41 2.38 -3.73 -1.75
N HIS A 42 1.65 -2.71 -2.16
CA HIS A 42 1.27 -2.50 -3.55
C HIS A 42 2.47 -2.06 -4.39
N ASP A 43 2.32 -2.14 -5.72
CA ASP A 43 3.39 -1.77 -6.67
C ASP A 43 4.71 -2.51 -6.38
N GLY A 44 4.63 -3.82 -6.17
CA GLY A 44 5.73 -4.69 -5.76
C GLY A 44 7.00 -4.59 -6.60
N GLN A 45 6.87 -4.22 -7.88
CA GLN A 45 7.99 -3.97 -8.78
C GLN A 45 8.93 -2.86 -8.28
N ASN A 46 8.44 -1.95 -7.41
CA ASN A 46 9.20 -0.82 -6.86
C ASN A 46 9.84 -1.12 -5.49
N ILE A 47 9.62 -2.31 -4.92
CA ILE A 47 9.99 -2.58 -3.53
C ILE A 47 11.44 -3.06 -3.40
N PHE A 48 11.84 -4.07 -4.17
CA PHE A 48 13.11 -4.77 -4.00
C PHE A 48 14.06 -4.60 -5.18
N ASP A 49 13.64 -4.94 -6.39
CA ASP A 49 14.51 -5.09 -7.55
C ASP A 49 14.55 -3.81 -8.41
N ARG A 50 15.73 -3.16 -8.47
CA ARG A 50 15.92 -1.97 -9.32
C ARG A 50 15.62 -2.21 -10.80
N LYS A 51 15.76 -3.45 -11.28
CA LYS A 51 15.52 -3.78 -12.70
C LYS A 51 14.03 -3.76 -13.05
N THR A 52 13.15 -4.01 -12.08
CA THR A 52 11.71 -3.94 -12.26
C THR A 52 11.12 -2.59 -11.87
N ALA A 53 11.86 -1.82 -11.04
CA ALA A 53 11.39 -0.58 -10.46
C ALA A 53 11.25 0.55 -11.49
N THR A 54 10.23 1.37 -11.31
CA THR A 54 10.00 2.60 -12.07
C THR A 54 11.23 3.50 -11.99
N LYS A 55 11.78 3.88 -13.14
CA LYS A 55 13.00 4.70 -13.25
C LYS A 55 14.17 4.16 -12.40
N PHE A 56 14.26 2.83 -12.26
CA PHE A 56 15.29 2.15 -11.46
C PHE A 56 15.40 2.61 -10.00
N SER A 57 14.29 3.12 -9.43
CA SER A 57 14.24 3.65 -8.06
C SER A 57 13.37 2.78 -7.17
N THR A 58 13.98 2.02 -6.26
CA THR A 58 13.25 1.21 -5.27
C THR A 58 12.97 2.01 -4.01
N TRP A 59 11.97 1.56 -3.26
CA TRP A 59 11.65 2.15 -1.95
C TRP A 59 12.65 1.76 -0.86
N LYS A 60 13.43 0.71 -1.08
CA LYS A 60 14.29 0.10 -0.06
C LYS A 60 13.49 -0.24 1.20
N LEU A 61 12.32 -0.85 0.99
CA LEU A 61 11.33 -1.03 2.05
C LEU A 61 11.85 -1.94 3.15
N ALA A 62 12.49 -3.06 2.79
CA ALA A 62 13.01 -4.02 3.77
C ALA A 62 14.17 -3.44 4.59
N GLU A 63 15.14 -2.78 3.95
CA GLU A 63 16.26 -2.16 4.66
C GLU A 63 15.78 -1.10 5.66
N LYS A 64 14.70 -0.39 5.33
CA LYS A 64 14.14 0.63 6.22
C LYS A 64 13.26 0.04 7.31
N ALA A 65 12.53 -1.03 6.99
CA ALA A 65 11.76 -1.76 7.99
C ALA A 65 12.68 -2.39 9.04
N ILE A 66 13.82 -2.97 8.61
CA ILE A 66 14.87 -3.45 9.52
C ILE A 66 15.34 -2.31 10.43
N ALA A 67 15.76 -1.17 9.84
CA ALA A 67 16.29 -0.06 10.61
C ALA A 67 15.26 0.56 11.59
N VAL A 68 13.97 0.54 11.26
CA VAL A 68 12.90 1.00 12.17
C VAL A 68 12.67 -0.02 13.28
N ALA A 69 12.59 -1.30 12.94
CA ALA A 69 12.41 -2.38 13.92
C ALA A 69 13.56 -2.43 14.91
N ASP A 70 14.82 -2.33 14.45
CA ASP A 70 16.02 -2.28 15.30
C ASP A 70 15.95 -1.11 16.30
N ASN A 71 15.54 0.10 15.82
CA ASN A 71 15.39 1.27 16.68
C ASN A 71 14.30 1.10 17.76
N LEU A 72 13.31 0.25 17.50
CA LEU A 72 12.20 -0.05 18.40
C LEU A 72 12.45 -1.30 19.26
N GLY A 73 13.58 -1.98 19.08
CA GLY A 73 13.90 -3.25 19.77
C GLY A 73 12.96 -4.39 19.37
N LYS A 74 12.45 -4.38 18.12
CA LYS A 74 11.50 -5.36 17.57
C LYS A 74 12.11 -6.16 16.43
N ALA A 75 11.57 -7.34 16.14
CA ALA A 75 11.91 -8.08 14.94
C ALA A 75 11.36 -7.37 13.69
N PRO A 76 12.10 -7.35 12.57
CA PRO A 76 11.63 -6.79 11.32
C PRO A 76 10.40 -7.55 10.78
N PRO A 77 9.47 -6.89 10.08
CA PRO A 77 8.32 -7.56 9.49
C PRO A 77 8.71 -8.44 8.29
N ALA A 78 7.95 -9.50 8.06
CA ALA A 78 7.90 -10.13 6.74
C ALA A 78 7.24 -9.17 5.73
N ILE A 79 7.65 -9.22 4.47
CA ILE A 79 7.15 -8.31 3.43
C ILE A 79 6.66 -9.12 2.23
N ILE A 80 5.43 -8.84 1.79
CA ILE A 80 4.83 -9.36 0.56
C ILE A 80 4.59 -8.18 -0.37
N ALA A 81 5.25 -8.15 -1.52
CA ALA A 81 5.23 -7.06 -2.49
C ALA A 81 4.50 -7.50 -3.77
N ILE A 82 3.30 -6.97 -3.98
CA ILE A 82 2.37 -7.39 -5.03
C ILE A 82 2.57 -6.52 -6.27
N PHE A 83 2.94 -7.12 -7.39
CA PHE A 83 3.08 -6.41 -8.66
C PHE A 83 1.69 -6.07 -9.23
N HIS A 84 1.57 -4.87 -9.82
CA HIS A 84 0.37 -4.52 -10.58
C HIS A 84 0.33 -5.24 -11.93
N GLY A 85 -0.85 -5.33 -12.53
CA GLY A 85 -1.10 -6.05 -13.79
C GLY A 85 -0.75 -5.28 -15.07
N LYS A 86 0.02 -4.17 -15.00
CA LYS A 86 0.42 -3.44 -16.20
C LYS A 86 1.39 -4.25 -17.03
N THR A 87 1.06 -4.45 -18.30
CA THR A 87 1.89 -5.12 -19.30
C THR A 87 1.99 -4.25 -20.57
N LYS A 88 2.73 -4.71 -21.58
CA LYS A 88 2.72 -4.06 -22.91
C LYS A 88 1.37 -4.16 -23.60
N SER A 89 0.67 -5.27 -23.42
CA SER A 89 -0.67 -5.52 -23.97
C SER A 89 -1.80 -4.88 -23.13
N ASP A 90 -1.55 -4.61 -21.83
CA ASP A 90 -2.47 -3.92 -20.93
C ASP A 90 -1.77 -2.72 -20.27
N PRO A 91 -1.60 -1.58 -20.96
CA PRO A 91 -0.92 -0.42 -20.40
C PRO A 91 -1.67 0.22 -19.22
N HIS A 92 -2.97 -0.06 -19.07
CA HIS A 92 -3.82 0.42 -17.97
C HIS A 92 -3.97 -0.59 -16.83
N GLY A 93 -3.33 -1.75 -16.89
CA GLY A 93 -3.45 -2.82 -15.90
C GLY A 93 -3.19 -2.37 -14.45
N ARG A 94 -2.27 -1.41 -14.24
CA ARG A 94 -2.05 -0.82 -12.91
C ARG A 94 -3.28 -0.06 -12.40
N ALA A 95 -3.88 0.78 -13.24
CA ALA A 95 -5.07 1.53 -12.85
C ALA A 95 -6.25 0.58 -12.60
N ARG A 96 -6.44 -0.43 -13.47
CA ARG A 96 -7.50 -1.42 -13.30
C ARG A 96 -7.40 -2.19 -11.99
N ASP A 97 -6.18 -2.55 -11.55
CA ASP A 97 -5.96 -3.28 -10.30
C ASP A 97 -6.08 -2.39 -9.05
N LEU A 98 -5.60 -1.13 -9.11
CA LEU A 98 -5.43 -0.29 -7.92
C LEU A 98 -6.52 0.77 -7.74
N CYS A 99 -7.39 0.99 -8.73
CA CYS A 99 -8.54 1.87 -8.53
C CYS A 99 -9.64 1.13 -7.76
N PRO A 100 -10.28 1.80 -6.80
CA PRO A 100 -11.51 1.31 -6.17
C PRO A 100 -12.58 1.03 -7.23
N GLU A 101 -13.30 -0.06 -7.18
CA GLU A 101 -14.39 -0.35 -8.11
C GLU A 101 -15.74 0.22 -7.64
N ASP A 102 -16.08 0.02 -6.37
CA ASP A 102 -17.41 0.29 -5.85
C ASP A 102 -17.86 1.74 -6.05
N PRO A 103 -17.03 2.79 -5.78
CA PRO A 103 -17.47 4.18 -5.98
C PRO A 103 -17.90 4.45 -7.43
N PHE A 104 -17.20 3.84 -8.40
CA PHE A 104 -17.52 4.03 -9.82
C PHE A 104 -18.75 3.21 -10.25
N HIS A 105 -18.97 2.05 -9.66
CA HIS A 105 -20.20 1.28 -9.85
C HIS A 105 -21.41 1.96 -9.18
N GLU A 106 -21.19 2.70 -8.10
CA GLU A 106 -22.21 3.52 -7.42
C GLU A 106 -22.49 4.87 -8.13
N GLY A 107 -21.80 5.16 -9.25
CA GLY A 107 -22.09 6.28 -10.13
C GLY A 107 -21.14 7.47 -10.03
N ILE A 108 -20.11 7.42 -9.18
CA ILE A 108 -19.05 8.43 -9.16
C ILE A 108 -18.31 8.40 -10.51
N LYS A 109 -18.03 9.57 -11.06
CA LYS A 109 -17.33 9.69 -12.33
C LYS A 109 -15.86 9.97 -12.12
N VAL A 110 -15.02 9.35 -12.94
CA VAL A 110 -13.59 9.66 -12.96
C VAL A 110 -13.38 11.10 -13.38
N ALA A 111 -12.60 11.85 -12.60
CA ALA A 111 -12.26 13.24 -12.91
C ALA A 111 -11.21 13.29 -14.03
N GLY A 112 -11.34 14.27 -14.90
CA GLY A 112 -10.40 14.55 -15.98
C GLY A 112 -10.42 13.52 -17.11
N PRO A 113 -9.41 13.52 -18.00
CA PRO A 113 -9.35 12.65 -19.18
C PRO A 113 -8.84 11.25 -18.79
N ALA A 114 -9.61 10.51 -18.00
CA ALA A 114 -9.26 9.13 -17.70
C ALA A 114 -9.31 8.29 -18.97
N LYS A 115 -8.22 7.56 -19.20
CA LYS A 115 -8.05 6.72 -20.40
C LYS A 115 -8.49 5.27 -20.17
N PHE A 116 -9.32 5.00 -19.18
CA PHE A 116 -9.84 3.67 -18.91
C PHE A 116 -11.33 3.71 -18.56
N GLU A 117 -12.04 2.68 -18.97
CA GLU A 117 -13.45 2.51 -18.62
C GLU A 117 -13.60 1.96 -17.21
N SER A 118 -14.54 2.51 -16.43
CA SER A 118 -14.83 2.05 -15.07
C SER A 118 -15.27 0.58 -15.04
N SER A 119 -15.95 0.10 -16.08
CA SER A 119 -16.34 -1.31 -16.25
C SER A 119 -15.16 -2.28 -16.38
N ALA A 120 -13.96 -1.78 -16.68
CA ALA A 120 -12.75 -2.59 -16.80
C ALA A 120 -11.89 -2.63 -15.52
N LEU A 121 -12.37 -2.02 -14.42
CA LEU A 121 -11.68 -2.06 -13.13
C LEU A 121 -11.70 -3.49 -12.56
N ARG A 122 -10.66 -3.81 -11.78
CA ARG A 122 -10.43 -5.13 -11.17
C ARG A 122 -9.96 -5.01 -9.72
N GLY A 123 -10.19 -3.88 -9.07
CA GLY A 123 -9.73 -3.62 -7.71
C GLY A 123 -10.26 -4.64 -6.72
N ASN A 124 -11.53 -5.04 -6.84
CA ASN A 124 -12.13 -6.08 -6.01
C ASN A 124 -11.47 -7.45 -6.25
N THR A 125 -11.29 -7.86 -7.51
CA THR A 125 -10.61 -9.11 -7.86
C THR A 125 -9.16 -9.10 -7.38
N TYR A 126 -8.46 -7.97 -7.55
CA TYR A 126 -7.09 -7.78 -7.09
C TYR A 126 -6.96 -7.95 -5.57
N LEU A 127 -7.79 -7.26 -4.79
CA LEU A 127 -7.76 -7.35 -3.32
C LEU A 127 -8.20 -8.73 -2.84
N ASN A 128 -9.24 -9.31 -3.46
CA ASN A 128 -9.65 -10.67 -3.14
C ASN A 128 -8.51 -11.67 -3.33
N GLN A 129 -7.80 -11.63 -4.46
CA GLN A 129 -6.66 -12.50 -4.70
C GLN A 129 -5.56 -12.35 -3.64
N ILE A 130 -5.30 -11.12 -3.18
CA ILE A 130 -4.31 -10.86 -2.12
C ILE A 130 -4.67 -11.61 -0.85
N PHE A 131 -5.91 -11.46 -0.36
CA PHE A 131 -6.29 -11.97 0.95
C PHE A 131 -6.73 -13.43 0.96
N THR A 132 -7.29 -13.94 -0.14
CA THR A 132 -7.77 -15.33 -0.22
C THR A 132 -6.73 -16.32 -0.77
N GLU A 133 -5.71 -15.82 -1.50
CA GLU A 133 -4.74 -16.70 -2.15
C GLU A 133 -3.29 -16.34 -1.80
N ILE A 134 -2.86 -15.08 -2.05
CA ILE A 134 -1.44 -14.72 -2.00
C ILE A 134 -0.92 -14.74 -0.55
N VAL A 135 -1.56 -13.98 0.33
CA VAL A 135 -1.12 -13.85 1.74
C VAL A 135 -1.15 -15.21 2.45
N PRO A 136 -2.25 -16.00 2.42
CA PRO A 136 -2.29 -17.28 3.10
C PRO A 136 -1.22 -18.26 2.61
N ARG A 137 -1.01 -18.35 1.29
CA ARG A 137 -0.02 -19.30 0.73
C ARG A 137 1.42 -18.89 1.01
N ILE A 138 1.72 -17.60 1.08
CA ILE A 138 3.08 -17.14 1.41
C ILE A 138 3.34 -17.32 2.91
N LEU A 139 2.39 -17.00 3.78
CA LEU A 139 2.52 -17.24 5.22
C LEU A 139 2.72 -18.74 5.51
N GLN A 140 1.92 -19.61 4.90
CA GLN A 140 2.12 -21.07 4.97
C GLN A 140 3.51 -21.51 4.48
N LYS A 141 4.01 -20.92 3.39
CA LYS A 141 5.34 -21.24 2.84
C LYS A 141 6.47 -20.80 3.75
N LEU A 142 6.25 -19.73 4.51
CA LEU A 142 7.21 -19.19 5.48
C LEU A 142 7.09 -19.82 6.86
N ASP A 143 6.09 -20.68 7.08
CA ASP A 143 5.73 -21.23 8.39
C ASP A 143 5.46 -20.12 9.43
N LEU A 144 4.73 -19.08 9.01
CA LEU A 144 4.38 -17.92 9.83
C LEU A 144 2.87 -17.86 10.09
N ASP A 145 2.50 -17.71 11.36
CA ASP A 145 1.13 -17.39 11.79
C ASP A 145 1.12 -15.96 12.36
N ILE A 146 0.76 -15.01 11.50
CA ILE A 146 0.71 -13.58 11.86
C ILE A 146 -0.74 -13.14 11.90
N ALA A 147 -1.20 -12.75 13.08
CA ALA A 147 -2.57 -12.27 13.29
C ALA A 147 -2.87 -10.99 12.50
N PRO A 148 -4.13 -10.76 12.06
CA PRO A 148 -4.52 -9.57 11.30
C PRO A 148 -4.13 -8.24 11.98
N GLU A 149 -4.16 -8.18 13.29
CA GLU A 149 -3.80 -7.01 14.11
C GLU A 149 -2.33 -6.59 13.94
N LYS A 150 -1.48 -7.54 13.56
CA LYS A 150 -0.05 -7.34 13.30
C LYS A 150 0.28 -7.13 11.81
N ARG A 151 -0.75 -7.07 10.96
CA ARG A 151 -0.56 -6.85 9.53
C ARG A 151 -0.81 -5.40 9.15
N ALA A 152 0.02 -4.88 8.25
CA ALA A 152 -0.19 -3.58 7.62
C ALA A 152 -0.20 -3.71 6.09
N MET A 153 -0.91 -2.80 5.45
CA MET A 153 -0.88 -2.64 4.00
C MET A 153 -0.33 -1.25 3.64
N ILE A 154 0.51 -1.17 2.62
CA ILE A 154 1.16 0.07 2.19
C ILE A 154 1.09 0.26 0.69
N GLY A 155 0.85 1.50 0.27
CA GLY A 155 0.90 1.89 -1.14
C GLY A 155 1.03 3.39 -1.34
N SER A 156 1.36 3.78 -2.57
CA SER A 156 1.43 5.19 -2.95
C SER A 156 0.56 5.51 -4.15
N SER A 157 0.09 6.75 -4.24
CA SER A 157 -0.75 7.18 -5.36
C SER A 157 -2.02 6.30 -5.48
N LEU A 158 -2.25 5.65 -6.63
CA LEU A 158 -3.30 4.64 -6.77
C LEU A 158 -3.15 3.49 -5.77
N GLY A 159 -1.91 3.09 -5.44
CA GLY A 159 -1.66 2.10 -4.37
C GLY A 159 -2.07 2.61 -2.98
N GLY A 160 -1.96 3.92 -2.74
CA GLY A 160 -2.47 4.56 -1.53
C GLY A 160 -4.01 4.51 -1.45
N LEU A 161 -4.70 4.75 -2.57
CA LEU A 161 -6.16 4.55 -2.65
C LEU A 161 -6.54 3.09 -2.46
N ALA A 162 -5.84 2.15 -3.11
CA ALA A 162 -6.08 0.72 -2.95
C ALA A 162 -5.91 0.27 -1.48
N THR A 163 -4.92 0.84 -0.76
CA THR A 163 -4.71 0.60 0.67
C THR A 163 -5.92 1.03 1.51
N LEU A 164 -6.44 2.25 1.28
CA LEU A 164 -7.63 2.75 1.97
C LEU A 164 -8.89 1.97 1.58
N TYR A 165 -9.04 1.65 0.30
CA TYR A 165 -10.15 0.84 -0.20
C TYR A 165 -10.13 -0.57 0.40
N ALA A 166 -8.96 -1.19 0.52
CA ALA A 166 -8.82 -2.47 1.22
C ALA A 166 -9.28 -2.37 2.68
N ALA A 167 -8.97 -1.28 3.39
CA ALA A 167 -9.43 -1.09 4.76
C ALA A 167 -10.96 -1.00 4.87
N THR A 168 -11.67 -0.52 3.85
CA THR A 168 -13.16 -0.51 3.85
C THR A 168 -13.78 -1.89 3.63
N LYS A 169 -13.05 -2.85 3.05
CA LYS A 169 -13.62 -4.15 2.60
C LYS A 169 -13.01 -5.37 3.30
N TYR A 170 -11.76 -5.27 3.73
CA TYR A 170 -10.96 -6.37 4.30
C TYR A 170 -10.38 -5.97 5.65
N SER A 171 -11.16 -5.23 6.44
CA SER A 171 -10.74 -4.76 7.76
C SER A 171 -10.43 -5.89 8.76
N ASP A 172 -10.95 -7.09 8.53
CA ASP A 172 -10.66 -8.31 9.28
C ASP A 172 -9.32 -8.98 8.87
N GLN A 173 -8.68 -8.53 7.80
CA GLN A 173 -7.46 -9.14 7.25
C GLN A 173 -6.18 -8.41 7.62
N PHE A 174 -6.26 -7.13 7.96
CA PHE A 174 -5.14 -6.31 8.41
C PHE A 174 -5.63 -5.11 9.22
N ASN A 175 -4.77 -4.57 10.09
CA ASN A 175 -5.14 -3.52 11.04
C ASN A 175 -4.64 -2.12 10.65
N THR A 176 -3.51 -2.01 9.97
CA THR A 176 -2.89 -0.71 9.71
C THR A 176 -2.79 -0.39 8.22
N ALA A 177 -3.38 0.73 7.81
CA ALA A 177 -3.33 1.25 6.44
C ALA A 177 -2.31 2.39 6.33
N LEU A 178 -1.27 2.21 5.50
CA LEU A 178 -0.21 3.19 5.27
C LEU A 178 -0.33 3.76 3.85
N SER A 179 -1.09 4.85 3.70
CA SER A 179 -1.41 5.48 2.42
C SER A 179 -0.52 6.69 2.13
N LEU A 180 0.33 6.58 1.11
CA LEU A 180 1.26 7.62 0.72
C LEU A 180 0.73 8.35 -0.52
N SER A 181 0.51 9.65 -0.42
CA SER A 181 -0.01 10.50 -1.51
C SER A 181 -1.20 9.86 -2.21
N PRO A 182 -2.30 9.46 -1.50
CA PRO A 182 -3.45 8.82 -2.13
C PRO A 182 -3.98 9.64 -3.30
N HIS A 183 -4.27 8.98 -4.41
CA HIS A 183 -4.61 9.63 -5.68
C HIS A 183 -6.05 10.15 -5.69
N TRP A 184 -6.37 11.05 -4.76
CA TRP A 184 -7.72 11.62 -4.60
C TRP A 184 -8.25 12.27 -5.87
N THR A 185 -7.36 12.87 -6.68
CA THR A 185 -7.72 13.49 -7.97
C THR A 185 -8.25 12.50 -9.03
N LEU A 186 -8.39 11.21 -8.67
CA LEU A 186 -9.07 10.23 -9.52
C LEU A 186 -10.57 10.55 -9.71
N ALA A 187 -11.22 11.05 -8.65
CA ALA A 187 -12.59 11.55 -8.68
C ALA A 187 -12.82 12.68 -7.64
N ASP A 188 -11.77 13.39 -7.32
CA ASP A 188 -11.75 14.59 -6.47
C ASP A 188 -12.53 14.41 -5.13
N GLU A 189 -13.33 15.39 -4.77
CA GLU A 189 -14.07 15.40 -3.49
C GLU A 189 -15.07 14.25 -3.36
N GLU A 190 -15.70 13.83 -4.45
CA GLU A 190 -16.67 12.73 -4.44
C GLU A 190 -16.03 11.41 -3.96
N LEU A 191 -14.77 11.16 -4.35
CA LEU A 191 -14.06 9.96 -3.90
C LEU A 191 -13.68 10.05 -2.42
N VAL A 192 -13.28 11.23 -1.94
CA VAL A 192 -12.99 11.47 -0.52
C VAL A 192 -14.25 11.23 0.32
N ASP A 193 -15.37 11.83 -0.11
CA ASP A 193 -16.66 11.74 0.60
C ASP A 193 -17.24 10.32 0.60
N TRP A 194 -16.94 9.55 -0.44
CA TRP A 194 -17.33 8.15 -0.51
C TRP A 194 -16.46 7.26 0.40
N MET A 195 -15.15 7.48 0.39
CA MET A 195 -14.16 6.60 1.04
C MET A 195 -14.10 6.80 2.56
N ILE A 196 -13.95 8.04 3.00
CA ILE A 196 -13.63 8.33 4.41
C ILE A 196 -14.75 7.90 5.38
N PRO A 197 -16.05 8.13 5.10
CA PRO A 197 -17.10 7.68 6.02
C PRO A 197 -17.14 6.15 6.19
N LYS A 198 -16.73 5.38 5.18
CA LYS A 198 -16.70 3.92 5.26
C LYS A 198 -15.60 3.38 6.21
N LEU A 199 -14.67 4.24 6.63
CA LEU A 199 -13.66 3.91 7.64
C LEU A 199 -14.16 4.11 9.08
N SER A 200 -15.37 4.64 9.29
CA SER A 200 -15.89 5.02 10.63
C SER A 200 -15.99 3.87 11.64
N ASN A 201 -16.21 2.65 11.16
CA ASN A 201 -16.40 1.47 12.02
C ASN A 201 -15.10 0.74 12.39
N LEU A 202 -13.94 1.30 12.07
CA LEU A 202 -12.63 0.67 12.28
C LEU A 202 -12.04 1.03 13.66
N ASN A 203 -12.69 0.58 14.75
CA ASN A 203 -12.37 1.00 16.12
C ASN A 203 -10.95 0.66 16.61
N SER A 204 -10.34 -0.42 16.12
CA SER A 204 -8.99 -0.83 16.48
C SER A 204 -7.94 -0.51 15.42
N HIS A 205 -8.36 -0.04 14.25
CA HIS A 205 -7.49 0.19 13.11
C HIS A 205 -6.68 1.47 13.23
N ARG A 206 -5.59 1.49 12.50
CA ARG A 206 -4.70 2.64 12.40
C ARG A 206 -4.51 3.04 10.94
N ILE A 207 -4.59 4.34 10.67
CA ILE A 207 -4.48 4.89 9.32
C ILE A 207 -3.43 5.99 9.31
N TRP A 208 -2.47 5.83 8.42
CA TRP A 208 -1.52 6.86 8.04
C TRP A 208 -1.86 7.39 6.66
N MET A 209 -1.91 8.72 6.53
CA MET A 209 -1.94 9.38 5.24
C MET A 209 -0.80 10.38 5.13
N SER A 210 -0.26 10.57 3.94
CA SER A 210 0.72 11.62 3.71
C SER A 210 0.66 12.16 2.30
N ARG A 211 1.23 13.35 2.09
CA ARG A 211 1.46 13.94 0.77
C ARG A 211 2.72 14.78 0.75
N GLY A 212 3.26 15.01 -0.42
CA GLY A 212 4.27 16.03 -0.67
C GLY A 212 3.64 17.42 -0.92
N THR A 213 4.45 18.32 -1.47
CA THR A 213 4.01 19.70 -1.82
C THR A 213 4.50 20.14 -3.19
N LYS A 214 5.15 19.24 -3.98
CA LYS A 214 5.69 19.58 -5.31
C LYS A 214 5.10 18.68 -6.39
N GLY A 215 5.00 19.24 -7.60
CA GLY A 215 4.48 18.55 -8.77
C GLY A 215 3.04 18.12 -8.54
N TYR A 216 2.74 16.87 -8.80
CA TYR A 216 1.38 16.32 -8.67
C TYR A 216 0.83 16.41 -7.24
N ASP A 217 1.68 16.23 -6.22
CA ASP A 217 1.28 16.32 -4.81
C ASP A 217 0.81 17.71 -4.38
N SER A 218 1.19 18.77 -5.10
CA SER A 218 0.70 20.12 -4.81
C SER A 218 -0.83 20.26 -5.01
N GLN A 219 -1.39 19.45 -5.90
CA GLN A 219 -2.83 19.43 -6.20
C GLN A 219 -3.65 18.69 -5.14
N TYR A 220 -3.01 17.85 -4.32
CA TYR A 220 -3.69 17.02 -3.32
C TYR A 220 -4.09 17.78 -2.05
N GLN A 221 -3.59 19.00 -1.86
CA GLN A 221 -3.80 19.74 -0.61
C GLN A 221 -5.28 19.90 -0.24
N PRO A 222 -6.17 20.40 -1.11
CA PRO A 222 -7.59 20.61 -0.73
C PRO A 222 -8.27 19.28 -0.42
N LEU A 223 -8.00 18.23 -1.19
CA LEU A 223 -8.61 16.92 -1.04
C LEU A 223 -8.11 16.21 0.23
N GLN A 224 -6.80 16.30 0.52
CA GLN A 224 -6.25 15.75 1.75
C GLN A 224 -6.77 16.52 2.98
N ASN A 225 -6.87 17.85 2.91
CA ASN A 225 -7.45 18.64 3.99
C ASN A 225 -8.93 18.26 4.26
N ARG A 226 -9.69 17.96 3.20
CA ARG A 226 -11.07 17.43 3.32
C ARG A 226 -11.08 16.07 3.99
N ALA A 227 -10.23 15.13 3.55
CA ALA A 227 -10.09 13.82 4.17
C ALA A 227 -9.71 13.94 5.66
N ASP A 228 -8.72 14.78 5.98
CA ASP A 228 -8.27 15.02 7.35
C ASP A 228 -9.39 15.61 8.24
N LYS A 229 -10.21 16.51 7.68
CA LYS A 229 -11.38 17.05 8.38
C LYS A 229 -12.39 15.96 8.68
N LEU A 230 -12.78 15.18 7.68
CA LEU A 230 -13.73 14.08 7.83
C LEU A 230 -13.24 13.03 8.84
N MET A 231 -11.97 12.68 8.83
CA MET A 231 -11.40 11.76 9.83
C MET A 231 -11.55 12.28 11.25
N ARG A 232 -11.29 13.59 11.49
CA ARG A 232 -11.51 14.22 12.79
C ARG A 232 -12.98 14.26 13.18
N ASP A 233 -13.86 14.61 12.24
CA ASP A 233 -15.31 14.67 12.48
C ASP A 233 -15.88 13.28 12.84
N LEU A 234 -15.27 12.20 12.35
CA LEU A 234 -15.60 10.80 12.67
C LEU A 234 -14.96 10.32 14.00
N GLY A 235 -14.25 11.18 14.73
CA GLY A 235 -13.68 10.86 16.04
C GLY A 235 -12.38 10.04 15.99
N TRP A 236 -11.65 10.06 14.87
CA TRP A 236 -10.32 9.44 14.81
C TRP A 236 -9.33 10.22 15.67
N SER A 237 -8.72 9.53 16.66
CA SER A 237 -7.71 10.10 17.55
C SER A 237 -6.31 10.09 16.89
N GLU A 238 -5.38 10.94 17.38
CA GLU A 238 -4.04 11.10 16.81
C GLU A 238 -3.15 9.84 16.91
N ASP A 239 -3.43 8.96 17.84
CA ASP A 239 -2.77 7.66 17.98
C ASP A 239 -3.21 6.66 16.91
N ARG A 240 -4.44 6.80 16.39
CA ARG A 240 -5.01 5.92 15.36
C ARG A 240 -5.01 6.52 13.95
N TYR A 241 -5.06 7.84 13.84
CA TYR A 241 -4.97 8.53 12.56
C TYR A 241 -3.87 9.58 12.56
N ARG A 242 -2.96 9.48 11.60
CA ARG A 242 -1.92 10.49 11.40
C ARG A 242 -1.84 10.92 9.94
N SER A 243 -1.90 12.22 9.71
CA SER A 243 -1.69 12.85 8.41
C SER A 243 -0.42 13.70 8.42
N ARG A 244 0.45 13.53 7.40
CA ARG A 244 1.74 14.22 7.31
C ARG A 244 1.93 14.90 5.97
N VAL A 245 2.42 16.14 6.02
CA VAL A 245 2.81 16.91 4.84
C VAL A 245 4.34 16.98 4.76
N PHE A 246 4.91 16.37 3.74
CA PHE A 246 6.35 16.39 3.48
C PHE A 246 6.72 17.57 2.58
N LYS A 247 7.06 18.70 3.18
CA LYS A 247 7.40 19.93 2.46
C LYS A 247 8.55 19.69 1.47
N GLY A 248 8.36 20.12 0.22
CA GLY A 248 9.35 19.98 -0.84
C GLY A 248 9.40 18.59 -1.49
N ALA A 249 8.64 17.59 -1.01
CA ALA A 249 8.57 16.28 -1.63
C ALA A 249 7.67 16.29 -2.87
N ALA A 250 8.04 15.48 -3.88
CA ALA A 250 7.32 15.33 -5.12
C ALA A 250 6.69 13.93 -5.21
N HIS A 251 5.74 13.75 -6.14
CA HIS A 251 4.99 12.51 -6.38
C HIS A 251 5.83 11.48 -7.13
N ASN A 252 6.73 10.78 -6.44
CA ASN A 252 7.57 9.75 -7.03
C ASN A 252 8.21 8.81 -6.00
N GLU A 253 8.73 7.67 -6.48
CA GLU A 253 9.33 6.60 -5.67
C GLU A 253 10.49 7.09 -4.80
N ARG A 254 11.30 8.03 -5.29
CA ARG A 254 12.44 8.58 -4.53
C ARG A 254 11.97 9.39 -3.31
N ALA A 255 10.90 10.15 -3.47
CA ALA A 255 10.31 10.92 -2.38
C ALA A 255 9.69 9.98 -1.34
N TRP A 256 8.85 9.03 -1.77
CA TRP A 256 8.24 8.03 -0.87
C TRP A 256 9.30 7.19 -0.17
N SER A 257 10.33 6.75 -0.89
CA SER A 257 11.46 6.06 -0.27
C SER A 257 12.07 6.86 0.89
N ARG A 258 12.24 8.17 0.78
CA ARG A 258 12.83 9.01 1.84
C ARG A 258 11.94 9.14 3.07
N GLN A 259 10.63 9.08 2.89
CA GLN A 259 9.62 9.32 3.93
C GLN A 259 9.19 8.06 4.67
N ILE A 260 9.42 6.89 4.09
CA ILE A 260 8.78 5.64 4.48
C ILE A 260 9.09 5.19 5.92
N LYS A 261 10.15 5.71 6.55
CA LYS A 261 10.46 5.40 7.95
C LYS A 261 9.37 5.88 8.91
N GLU A 262 8.78 7.06 8.67
CA GLU A 262 7.74 7.60 9.54
C GLU A 262 6.48 6.73 9.58
N PRO A 263 5.85 6.33 8.44
CA PRO A 263 4.72 5.41 8.48
C PRO A 263 5.07 4.01 9.02
N LEU A 264 6.28 3.51 8.79
CA LEU A 264 6.74 2.26 9.39
C LEU A 264 6.86 2.36 10.92
N THR A 265 7.41 3.48 11.44
CA THR A 265 7.45 3.76 12.88
C THR A 265 6.03 3.84 13.45
N PHE A 266 5.14 4.64 12.81
CA PHE A 266 3.74 4.73 13.23
C PHE A 266 3.06 3.36 13.35
N TRP A 267 3.37 2.43 12.47
CA TRP A 267 2.83 1.07 12.54
C TRP A 267 3.49 0.23 13.63
N LEU A 268 4.82 0.19 13.66
CA LEU A 268 5.58 -0.75 14.50
C LEU A 268 5.74 -0.31 15.97
N GLU A 269 5.46 0.94 16.31
CA GLU A 269 5.57 1.42 17.71
C GLU A 269 4.49 0.88 18.66
N ASN A 270 3.49 0.13 18.14
CA ASN A 270 2.39 -0.48 18.93
C ASN A 270 2.41 -1.99 18.95
#